data_40fbf976df8f4ac247a14e4b19ae72a0
#
_entry.id   40fbf976df8f4ac247a14e4b19ae72a0
#
_cell.length_a   1.000
_cell.length_b   1.000
_cell.length_c   1.000
_cell.angle_alpha   90.00
_cell.angle_beta   90.00
_cell.angle_gamma   90.00
#
_symmetry.space_group_name_H-M   'P 1'
#
loop_
_entity.id
_entity.type
_entity.pdbx_description
1 polymer ?
#
loop_
_entity_poly.entity_id
_entity_poly.type
_entity_poly.pdbx_seq_one_letter_code
_entity_poly.pdbx_strand_id
1 'polypeptide(L)'
;MAQKDYYEALGVAKDASADDIKKAFRKLAVKYHPDRNQGDTAAEEKFKEINEAYAVLSDPEKRKKYDTFGSSDFHQQYSQEDIFRNFDFSGTFKDMGMGGGEDIFSRLFGGAFGRGGGRGFGRGPRQGSDLSLAVDIGFRDAATGGERLVAFRRNGQREELKVKIPAGVDNGSRIRIAGKGSDGENGGPSGDLFLDIRVANDPVFTRDGGDLFVERTIRFSEACLGVSLEVPTLEEPKRIKVPPGIQPGTKIRLKGCGIKALGSNAKGDLFVKISVHVPEGLNSSQKKLVEELAKAGL
;
A
#
# COMPACT_ATOMS: atom_id res chain seq x y z
N MET A 1 -0.29 44.31 26.03
CA MET A 1 -1.07 43.15 26.52
C MET A 1 -0.21 42.43 27.55
N ALA A 2 -0.74 42.06 28.70
CA ALA A 2 0.03 41.33 29.72
C ALA A 2 0.45 39.97 29.13
N GLN A 3 1.74 39.72 29.03
CA GLN A 3 2.29 38.45 28.61
C GLN A 3 1.92 37.38 29.63
N LYS A 4 1.14 36.40 29.22
CA LYS A 4 0.73 35.30 30.08
C LYS A 4 1.91 34.35 30.34
N ASP A 5 1.94 33.79 31.54
CA ASP A 5 2.89 32.73 31.91
C ASP A 5 2.61 31.48 31.08
N TYR A 6 3.63 30.85 30.52
CA TYR A 6 3.50 29.64 29.68
C TYR A 6 2.90 28.46 30.45
N TYR A 7 3.10 28.35 31.76
CA TYR A 7 2.45 27.36 32.60
C TYR A 7 0.94 27.63 32.71
N GLU A 8 0.55 28.91 32.82
CA GLU A 8 -0.86 29.31 32.81
C GLU A 8 -1.52 29.06 31.42
N ALA A 9 -0.77 29.31 30.35
CA ALA A 9 -1.26 29.06 28.99
C ALA A 9 -1.58 27.57 28.74
N LEU A 10 -0.78 26.67 29.32
CA LEU A 10 -1.04 25.22 29.28
C LEU A 10 -1.96 24.73 30.40
N GLY A 11 -2.25 25.58 31.42
CA GLY A 11 -3.08 25.20 32.57
C GLY A 11 -2.41 24.17 33.49
N VAL A 12 -1.10 24.24 33.63
CA VAL A 12 -0.28 23.33 34.48
C VAL A 12 0.47 24.12 35.57
N ALA A 13 0.85 23.44 36.62
CA ALA A 13 1.66 24.03 37.68
C ALA A 13 3.14 24.18 37.26
N LYS A 14 3.89 25.10 37.88
CA LYS A 14 5.31 25.35 37.53
C LYS A 14 6.22 24.15 37.76
N ASP A 15 5.85 23.28 38.67
CA ASP A 15 6.53 22.02 38.99
C ASP A 15 6.05 20.83 38.17
N ALA A 16 5.17 21.05 37.17
CA ALA A 16 4.62 19.99 36.33
C ALA A 16 5.72 19.17 35.64
N SER A 17 5.51 17.86 35.54
CA SER A 17 6.39 16.95 34.83
C SER A 17 6.33 17.18 33.32
N ALA A 18 7.34 16.73 32.58
CA ALA A 18 7.34 16.78 31.12
C ALA A 18 6.13 16.03 30.51
N ASP A 19 5.70 14.93 31.14
CA ASP A 19 4.54 14.16 30.75
C ASP A 19 3.21 14.91 30.96
N ASP A 20 3.11 15.65 32.04
CA ASP A 20 1.92 16.47 32.35
C ASP A 20 1.81 17.65 31.37
N ILE A 21 2.95 18.31 31.08
CA ILE A 21 3.04 19.35 30.06
C ILE A 21 2.61 18.80 28.70
N LYS A 22 3.10 17.62 28.29
CA LYS A 22 2.72 16.96 27.04
C LYS A 22 1.23 16.60 26.98
N LYS A 23 0.66 16.09 28.07
CA LYS A 23 -0.77 15.77 28.18
C LYS A 23 -1.66 17.01 28.10
N ALA A 24 -1.30 18.08 28.80
CA ALA A 24 -2.02 19.34 28.80
C ALA A 24 -2.01 19.97 27.39
N PHE A 25 -0.83 20.05 26.78
CA PHE A 25 -0.69 20.52 25.41
C PHE A 25 -1.58 19.74 24.42
N ARG A 26 -1.53 18.39 24.47
CA ARG A 26 -2.34 17.52 23.59
C ARG A 26 -3.84 17.83 23.73
N LYS A 27 -4.35 17.98 24.95
CA LYS A 27 -5.75 18.30 25.22
C LYS A 27 -6.17 19.67 24.64
N LEU A 28 -5.30 20.67 24.83
CA LEU A 28 -5.55 22.04 24.36
C LEU A 28 -5.40 22.17 22.85
N ALA A 29 -4.40 21.52 22.25
CA ALA A 29 -4.17 21.51 20.81
C ALA A 29 -5.36 20.90 20.05
N VAL A 30 -5.96 19.80 20.55
CA VAL A 30 -7.19 19.23 19.99
C VAL A 30 -8.40 20.17 20.16
N LYS A 31 -8.50 20.85 21.29
CA LYS A 31 -9.62 21.77 21.60
C LYS A 31 -9.60 23.02 20.71
N TYR A 32 -8.43 23.60 20.48
CA TYR A 32 -8.26 24.85 19.73
C TYR A 32 -7.74 24.64 18.31
N HIS A 33 -7.84 23.40 17.78
CA HIS A 33 -7.38 23.07 16.44
C HIS A 33 -8.09 23.89 15.36
N PRO A 34 -7.37 24.51 14.40
CA PRO A 34 -7.96 25.36 13.39
C PRO A 34 -9.08 24.69 12.57
N ASP A 35 -8.92 23.40 12.25
CA ASP A 35 -9.93 22.66 11.48
C ASP A 35 -11.25 22.46 12.27
N ARG A 36 -11.18 22.49 13.58
CA ARG A 36 -12.37 22.36 14.46
C ARG A 36 -13.00 23.70 14.85
N ASN A 37 -12.23 24.79 14.72
CA ASN A 37 -12.63 26.14 15.09
C ASN A 37 -12.42 27.11 13.92
N GLN A 38 -12.90 26.73 12.74
CA GLN A 38 -12.71 27.51 11.51
C GLN A 38 -13.37 28.88 11.64
N GLY A 39 -12.58 29.95 11.42
CA GLY A 39 -13.05 31.35 11.51
C GLY A 39 -13.09 31.93 12.92
N ASP A 40 -12.72 31.20 13.97
CA ASP A 40 -12.62 31.71 15.34
C ASP A 40 -11.21 32.24 15.61
N THR A 41 -11.03 33.58 15.48
CA THR A 41 -9.78 34.26 15.72
C THR A 41 -9.27 34.12 17.16
N ALA A 42 -10.17 34.00 18.14
CA ALA A 42 -9.80 33.81 19.53
C ALA A 42 -9.23 32.40 19.80
N ALA A 43 -9.80 31.39 19.11
CA ALA A 43 -9.26 30.03 19.15
C ALA A 43 -7.89 29.95 18.45
N GLU A 44 -7.71 30.69 17.36
CA GLU A 44 -6.44 30.76 16.63
C GLU A 44 -5.34 31.42 17.46
N GLU A 45 -5.64 32.51 18.15
CA GLU A 45 -4.67 33.16 19.07
C GLU A 45 -4.28 32.25 20.23
N LYS A 46 -5.26 31.56 20.83
CA LYS A 46 -4.98 30.57 21.88
C LYS A 46 -4.15 29.40 21.38
N PHE A 47 -4.39 28.93 20.15
CA PHE A 47 -3.59 27.86 19.56
C PHE A 47 -2.13 28.28 19.36
N LYS A 48 -1.87 29.54 18.94
CA LYS A 48 -0.52 30.12 18.86
C LYS A 48 0.17 30.14 20.23
N GLU A 49 -0.52 30.66 21.23
CA GLU A 49 -0.04 30.76 22.61
C GLU A 49 0.32 29.38 23.18
N ILE A 50 -0.51 28.38 22.98
CA ILE A 50 -0.31 27.00 23.44
C ILE A 50 0.92 26.35 22.76
N ASN A 51 1.08 26.54 21.45
CA ASN A 51 2.21 26.01 20.71
C ASN A 51 3.53 26.64 21.16
N GLU A 52 3.55 27.94 21.38
CA GLU A 52 4.71 28.67 21.89
C GLU A 52 5.08 28.19 23.30
N ALA A 53 4.11 28.09 24.21
CA ALA A 53 4.31 27.56 25.53
C ALA A 53 4.90 26.15 25.53
N TYR A 54 4.38 25.29 24.67
CA TYR A 54 4.89 23.92 24.57
C TYR A 54 6.31 23.86 23.97
N ALA A 55 6.62 24.68 22.97
CA ALA A 55 7.95 24.73 22.36
C ALA A 55 9.04 25.15 23.35
N VAL A 56 8.67 25.94 24.37
CA VAL A 56 9.61 26.35 25.44
C VAL A 56 9.63 25.31 26.56
N LEU A 57 8.47 24.86 27.05
CA LEU A 57 8.40 24.02 28.26
C LEU A 57 8.70 22.54 28.01
N SER A 58 8.65 22.08 26.77
CA SER A 58 9.03 20.71 26.41
C SER A 58 10.54 20.51 26.26
N ASP A 59 11.29 21.57 26.03
CA ASP A 59 12.75 21.55 25.95
C ASP A 59 13.35 21.86 27.29
N PRO A 60 14.13 20.96 27.93
CA PRO A 60 14.69 21.17 29.26
C PRO A 60 15.59 22.43 29.39
N GLU A 61 16.35 22.75 28.32
CA GLU A 61 17.22 23.90 28.30
C GLU A 61 16.44 25.22 28.22
N LYS A 62 15.42 25.27 27.35
CA LYS A 62 14.55 26.44 27.20
C LYS A 62 13.69 26.64 28.46
N ARG A 63 13.15 25.55 29.02
CA ARG A 63 12.38 25.60 30.26
C ARG A 63 13.20 26.18 31.40
N LYS A 64 14.43 25.70 31.58
CA LYS A 64 15.35 26.21 32.64
C LYS A 64 15.64 27.70 32.48
N LYS A 65 15.81 28.16 31.24
CA LYS A 65 16.02 29.58 30.95
C LYS A 65 14.75 30.39 31.23
N TYR A 66 13.60 29.90 30.83
CA TYR A 66 12.32 30.54 31.13
C TYR A 66 12.04 30.63 32.63
N ASP A 67 12.31 29.57 33.37
CA ASP A 67 12.17 29.55 34.83
C ASP A 67 13.14 30.52 35.56
N THR A 68 14.30 30.76 34.95
CA THR A 68 15.33 31.67 35.53
C THR A 68 15.02 33.14 35.23
N PHE A 69 14.58 33.48 34.02
CA PHE A 69 14.40 34.88 33.58
C PHE A 69 12.96 35.38 33.72
N GLY A 70 11.99 34.48 33.80
CA GLY A 70 10.57 34.84 33.78
C GLY A 70 10.06 35.22 32.38
N SER A 71 8.74 35.40 32.25
CA SER A 71 8.09 35.60 30.95
C SER A 71 8.53 36.89 30.23
N SER A 72 8.70 37.99 30.96
CA SER A 72 9.03 39.29 30.37
C SER A 72 10.46 39.36 29.81
N ASP A 73 11.43 38.88 30.57
CA ASP A 73 12.84 38.95 30.19
C ASP A 73 13.20 37.88 29.14
N PHE A 74 12.49 36.74 29.19
CA PHE A 74 12.64 35.67 28.21
C PHE A 74 12.24 36.17 26.80
N HIS A 75 11.12 36.85 26.64
CA HIS A 75 10.68 37.43 25.35
C HIS A 75 11.54 38.60 24.85
N GLN A 76 12.27 39.27 25.71
CA GLN A 76 13.24 40.30 25.28
C GLN A 76 14.52 39.68 24.70
N GLN A 77 14.91 38.50 25.21
CA GLN A 77 16.15 37.83 24.81
C GLN A 77 15.96 36.84 23.67
N TYR A 78 14.76 36.24 23.53
CA TYR A 78 14.46 35.20 22.55
C TYR A 78 13.35 35.68 21.62
N SER A 79 13.70 35.75 20.30
CA SER A 79 12.69 35.98 19.27
C SER A 79 11.78 34.74 19.09
N GLN A 80 10.62 34.94 18.48
CA GLN A 80 9.77 33.80 18.11
C GLN A 80 10.54 32.78 17.28
N GLU A 81 11.44 33.22 16.40
CA GLU A 81 12.31 32.35 15.61
C GLU A 81 13.21 31.47 16.49
N ASP A 82 13.79 32.01 17.54
CA ASP A 82 14.66 31.27 18.46
C ASP A 82 13.88 30.29 19.33
N ILE A 83 12.64 30.61 19.66
CA ILE A 83 11.73 29.73 20.42
C ILE A 83 11.40 28.48 19.62
N PHE A 84 11.10 28.65 18.32
CA PHE A 84 10.72 27.55 17.45
C PHE A 84 11.90 26.88 16.72
N ARG A 85 13.11 27.43 16.84
CA ARG A 85 14.32 26.84 16.29
C ARG A 85 14.55 25.44 16.88
N ASN A 86 14.74 24.47 16.02
CA ASN A 86 14.90 23.06 16.37
C ASN A 86 13.69 22.37 17.02
N PHE A 87 12.49 22.97 16.99
CA PHE A 87 11.29 22.30 17.45
C PHE A 87 10.65 21.50 16.31
N ASP A 88 10.57 20.17 16.49
CA ASP A 88 9.95 19.27 15.52
C ASP A 88 8.43 19.27 15.66
N PHE A 89 7.77 20.21 14.97
CA PHE A 89 6.31 20.26 14.90
C PHE A 89 5.74 19.03 14.22
N SER A 90 6.36 18.57 13.12
CA SER A 90 5.86 17.45 12.33
C SER A 90 5.83 16.15 13.14
N GLY A 91 6.93 15.85 13.83
CA GLY A 91 7.05 14.70 14.73
C GLY A 91 6.07 14.78 15.90
N THR A 92 5.94 15.96 16.52
CA THR A 92 5.06 16.17 17.68
C THR A 92 3.57 15.97 17.31
N PHE A 93 3.11 16.53 16.20
CA PHE A 93 1.72 16.38 15.74
C PHE A 93 1.42 14.98 15.20
N LYS A 94 2.39 14.34 14.54
CA LYS A 94 2.27 12.95 14.09
C LYS A 94 2.14 11.96 15.26
N ASP A 95 2.93 12.15 16.30
CA ASP A 95 2.87 11.34 17.55
C ASP A 95 1.53 11.50 18.30
N MET A 96 0.82 12.60 18.03
CA MET A 96 -0.52 12.88 18.56
C MET A 96 -1.67 12.39 17.66
N GLY A 97 -1.37 11.78 16.48
CA GLY A 97 -2.39 11.33 15.53
C GLY A 97 -3.09 12.46 14.78
N MET A 98 -2.53 13.66 14.77
CA MET A 98 -3.03 14.84 14.05
C MET A 98 -2.16 15.05 12.82
N GLY A 99 -2.66 14.62 11.64
CA GLY A 99 -1.99 14.87 10.36
C GLY A 99 -2.03 16.36 9.98
N GLY A 100 -1.02 16.85 9.25
CA GLY A 100 -1.03 18.22 8.69
C GLY A 100 -0.34 19.30 9.52
N GLY A 101 0.50 18.94 10.48
CA GLY A 101 1.20 19.91 11.35
C GLY A 101 2.03 20.96 10.61
N GLU A 102 2.66 20.62 9.48
CA GLU A 102 3.46 21.56 8.67
C GLU A 102 2.60 22.58 7.93
N ASP A 103 1.46 22.18 7.39
CA ASP A 103 0.54 23.08 6.68
C ASP A 103 -0.12 24.07 7.64
N ILE A 104 -0.47 23.62 8.85
CA ILE A 104 -1.06 24.46 9.89
C ILE A 104 -0.02 25.47 10.42
N PHE A 105 1.21 25.02 10.64
CA PHE A 105 2.31 25.90 11.07
C PHE A 105 2.61 26.95 10.00
N SER A 106 2.73 26.58 8.73
CA SER A 106 2.94 27.51 7.60
C SER A 106 1.83 28.55 7.49
N ARG A 107 0.58 28.17 7.66
CA ARG A 107 -0.57 29.08 7.63
C ARG A 107 -0.58 30.06 8.82
N LEU A 108 -0.24 29.58 9.99
CA LEU A 108 -0.40 30.31 11.25
C LEU A 108 0.77 31.24 11.53
N PHE A 109 1.98 30.81 11.15
CA PHE A 109 3.24 31.52 11.39
C PHE A 109 3.91 32.01 10.11
N GLY A 110 3.55 31.48 8.94
CA GLY A 110 4.14 31.83 7.64
C GLY A 110 3.93 33.29 7.21
N GLY A 111 2.91 33.97 7.73
CA GLY A 111 2.66 35.38 7.47
C GLY A 111 3.67 36.33 8.15
N ALA A 112 4.26 35.94 9.26
CA ALA A 112 5.27 36.71 9.99
C ALA A 112 6.70 36.41 9.50
N PHE A 113 6.94 35.20 8.97
CA PHE A 113 8.24 34.76 8.45
C PHE A 113 8.49 35.09 6.98
N GLY A 114 7.44 35.48 6.23
CA GLY A 114 7.50 35.71 4.77
C GLY A 114 7.96 37.10 4.32
N ARG A 115 8.22 38.07 5.21
CA ARG A 115 8.44 39.48 4.81
C ARG A 115 9.77 40.10 5.22
N GLY A 116 10.76 39.30 5.59
CA GLY A 116 12.09 39.80 5.95
C GLY A 116 13.22 39.04 5.26
N GLY A 117 13.75 39.57 4.17
CA GLY A 117 15.08 39.23 3.69
C GLY A 117 15.15 38.19 2.58
N GLY A 118 14.96 38.63 1.33
CA GLY A 118 15.51 37.92 0.18
C GLY A 118 17.03 37.84 0.24
N ARG A 119 17.55 36.64 0.51
CA ARG A 119 18.85 36.14 0.04
C ARG A 119 18.90 34.65 0.35
N GLY A 120 18.64 33.80 -0.69
CA GLY A 120 19.30 32.51 -0.83
C GLY A 120 19.12 31.50 0.31
N PHE A 121 17.88 31.17 0.72
CA PHE A 121 17.67 29.85 1.27
C PHE A 121 17.83 28.88 0.08
N GLY A 122 19.00 28.29 -0.02
CA GLY A 122 19.21 27.14 -0.87
C GLY A 122 18.07 26.15 -0.54
N ARG A 123 17.24 25.85 -1.56
CA ARG A 123 16.22 24.81 -1.42
C ARG A 123 16.91 23.58 -0.87
N GLY A 124 16.59 23.22 0.38
CA GLY A 124 17.11 22.01 0.99
C GLY A 124 16.89 20.79 0.10
N PRO A 125 17.60 19.70 0.34
CA PRO A 125 17.43 18.46 -0.41
C PRO A 125 15.96 18.05 -0.43
N ARG A 126 15.35 17.94 -1.61
CA ARG A 126 13.98 17.45 -1.79
C ARG A 126 14.00 16.08 -2.41
N GLN A 127 13.25 15.17 -1.86
CA GLN A 127 13.07 13.85 -2.45
C GLN A 127 12.38 13.99 -3.81
N GLY A 128 12.85 13.21 -4.80
CA GLY A 128 12.21 13.08 -6.10
C GLY A 128 10.83 12.44 -6.00
N SER A 129 9.98 12.71 -6.98
CA SER A 129 8.66 12.11 -7.07
C SER A 129 8.72 10.63 -7.40
N ASP A 130 7.77 9.87 -6.88
CA ASP A 130 7.59 8.47 -7.23
C ASP A 130 7.05 8.35 -8.66
N LEU A 131 7.42 7.25 -9.33
CA LEU A 131 6.91 6.88 -10.64
C LEU A 131 6.05 5.64 -10.53
N SER A 132 4.97 5.56 -11.31
CA SER A 132 4.14 4.36 -11.43
C SER A 132 4.11 3.91 -12.88
N LEU A 133 4.25 2.59 -13.09
CA LEU A 133 4.24 1.98 -14.40
C LEU A 133 3.39 0.71 -14.39
N ALA A 134 2.43 0.61 -15.32
CA ALA A 134 1.69 -0.61 -15.53
C ALA A 134 2.55 -1.61 -16.32
N VAL A 135 2.62 -2.84 -15.84
CA VAL A 135 3.40 -3.92 -16.46
C VAL A 135 2.50 -5.11 -16.73
N ASP A 136 2.28 -5.39 -18.02
CA ASP A 136 1.52 -6.55 -18.46
C ASP A 136 2.42 -7.79 -18.44
N ILE A 137 2.00 -8.85 -17.75
CA ILE A 137 2.70 -10.13 -17.67
C ILE A 137 1.79 -11.29 -18.06
N GLY A 138 2.37 -12.34 -18.59
CA GLY A 138 1.65 -13.58 -18.89
C GLY A 138 1.19 -14.28 -17.61
N PHE A 139 0.11 -15.06 -17.73
CA PHE A 139 -0.42 -15.86 -16.60
C PHE A 139 0.64 -16.80 -16.01
N ARG A 140 1.41 -17.47 -16.86
CA ARG A 140 2.47 -18.39 -16.41
C ARG A 140 3.58 -17.65 -15.70
N ASP A 141 4.00 -16.49 -16.18
CA ASP A 141 5.02 -15.64 -15.54
C ASP A 141 4.55 -15.19 -14.15
N ALA A 142 3.26 -14.84 -14.04
CA ALA A 142 2.66 -14.48 -12.73
C ALA A 142 2.63 -15.68 -11.78
N ALA A 143 2.32 -16.86 -12.27
CA ALA A 143 2.20 -18.08 -11.48
C ALA A 143 3.56 -18.63 -11.00
N THR A 144 4.56 -18.66 -11.88
CA THR A 144 5.89 -19.26 -11.62
C THR A 144 6.91 -18.25 -11.14
N GLY A 145 6.66 -16.97 -11.38
CA GLY A 145 7.63 -15.90 -11.17
C GLY A 145 8.73 -15.92 -12.24
N GLY A 146 9.59 -14.93 -12.18
CA GLY A 146 10.70 -14.84 -13.14
C GLY A 146 11.32 -13.45 -13.15
N GLU A 147 12.19 -13.22 -14.12
CA GLU A 147 12.80 -11.91 -14.35
C GLU A 147 12.18 -11.27 -15.60
N ARG A 148 11.84 -10.00 -15.49
CA ARG A 148 11.28 -9.22 -16.59
C ARG A 148 12.09 -7.96 -16.82
N LEU A 149 12.40 -7.67 -18.08
CA LEU A 149 12.97 -6.40 -18.46
C LEU A 149 11.82 -5.38 -18.63
N VAL A 150 11.90 -4.31 -17.85
CA VAL A 150 10.89 -3.24 -17.83
C VAL A 150 11.55 -1.96 -18.32
N ALA A 151 11.01 -1.36 -19.37
CA ALA A 151 11.44 -0.08 -19.90
C ALA A 151 10.53 1.04 -19.38
N PHE A 152 11.11 2.09 -18.83
CA PHE A 152 10.38 3.25 -18.34
C PHE A 152 11.14 4.55 -18.66
N ARG A 153 10.50 5.69 -18.48
CA ARG A 153 11.15 6.99 -18.65
C ARG A 153 11.42 7.61 -17.29
N ARG A 154 12.67 7.96 -17.05
CA ARG A 154 13.12 8.70 -15.88
C ARG A 154 13.76 10.00 -16.35
N ASN A 155 13.30 11.13 -15.86
CA ASN A 155 13.81 12.47 -16.21
C ASN A 155 13.94 12.70 -17.74
N GLY A 156 12.97 12.14 -18.49
CA GLY A 156 12.96 12.23 -19.96
C GLY A 156 13.84 11.21 -20.70
N GLN A 157 14.70 10.49 -20.01
CA GLN A 157 15.52 9.42 -20.57
C GLN A 157 14.86 8.06 -20.44
N ARG A 158 15.04 7.20 -21.45
CA ARG A 158 14.59 5.81 -21.40
C ARG A 158 15.59 4.98 -20.61
N GLU A 159 15.12 4.35 -19.53
CA GLU A 159 15.86 3.37 -18.75
C GLU A 159 15.25 1.99 -18.89
N GLU A 160 16.08 0.96 -18.86
CA GLU A 160 15.66 -0.44 -18.82
C GLU A 160 16.13 -1.07 -17.50
N LEU A 161 15.22 -1.73 -16.83
CA LEU A 161 15.48 -2.36 -15.53
C LEU A 161 15.02 -3.80 -15.53
N LYS A 162 15.92 -4.70 -15.12
CA LYS A 162 15.62 -6.10 -14.89
C LYS A 162 14.96 -6.25 -13.52
N VAL A 163 13.71 -6.64 -13.49
CA VAL A 163 12.90 -6.75 -12.27
C VAL A 163 12.53 -8.20 -12.03
N LYS A 164 12.68 -8.64 -10.80
CA LYS A 164 12.25 -9.96 -10.35
C LYS A 164 10.77 -9.90 -9.97
N ILE A 165 9.95 -10.63 -10.73
CA ILE A 165 8.54 -10.85 -10.43
C ILE A 165 8.42 -12.05 -9.49
N PRO A 166 7.87 -11.90 -8.28
CA PRO A 166 7.71 -13.02 -7.38
C PRO A 166 6.65 -14.01 -7.89
N ALA A 167 6.87 -15.31 -7.66
CA ALA A 167 5.88 -16.33 -7.98
C ALA A 167 4.58 -16.10 -7.19
N GLY A 168 3.45 -16.28 -7.88
CA GLY A 168 2.13 -16.14 -7.28
C GLY A 168 1.60 -14.70 -7.22
N VAL A 169 2.25 -13.76 -7.89
CA VAL A 169 1.77 -12.37 -7.96
C VAL A 169 0.35 -12.32 -8.52
N ASP A 170 -0.50 -11.50 -7.91
CA ASP A 170 -1.90 -11.31 -8.34
C ASP A 170 -2.04 -10.15 -9.31
N ASN A 171 -3.13 -10.18 -10.09
CA ASN A 171 -3.54 -9.02 -10.89
C ASN A 171 -3.81 -7.82 -9.97
N GLY A 172 -3.27 -6.64 -10.31
CA GLY A 172 -3.35 -5.44 -9.48
C GLY A 172 -2.31 -5.36 -8.35
N SER A 173 -1.43 -6.34 -8.21
CA SER A 173 -0.31 -6.27 -7.25
C SER A 173 0.64 -5.13 -7.61
N ARG A 174 1.16 -4.44 -6.58
CA ARG A 174 2.13 -3.36 -6.71
C ARG A 174 3.49 -3.77 -6.18
N ILE A 175 4.52 -3.67 -7.01
CA ILE A 175 5.92 -3.96 -6.64
C ILE A 175 6.68 -2.65 -6.56
N ARG A 176 7.29 -2.36 -5.38
CA ARG A 176 8.11 -1.18 -5.14
C ARG A 176 9.56 -1.47 -5.47
N ILE A 177 10.19 -0.57 -6.20
CA ILE A 177 11.63 -0.57 -6.49
C ILE A 177 12.21 0.74 -5.95
N ALA A 178 12.93 0.65 -4.85
CA ALA A 178 13.44 1.79 -4.13
C ALA A 178 14.45 2.59 -4.96
N GLY A 179 14.36 3.93 -4.91
CA GLY A 179 15.30 4.86 -5.54
C GLY A 179 15.29 4.86 -7.07
N LYS A 180 14.23 4.32 -7.72
CA LYS A 180 14.07 4.31 -9.17
C LYS A 180 12.98 5.25 -9.69
N GLY A 181 12.48 6.13 -8.83
CA GLY A 181 11.63 7.27 -9.20
C GLY A 181 12.42 8.44 -9.81
N SER A 182 11.82 9.60 -9.88
CA SER A 182 12.50 10.83 -10.36
C SER A 182 13.66 11.20 -9.44
N ASP A 183 14.65 11.92 -9.98
CA ASP A 183 15.74 12.40 -9.15
C ASP A 183 15.29 13.47 -8.17
N GLY A 184 15.89 13.49 -7.00
CA GLY A 184 15.69 14.52 -6.01
C GLY A 184 16.32 15.86 -6.42
N GLU A 185 15.75 16.94 -5.94
CA GLU A 185 16.30 18.27 -6.14
C GLU A 185 17.35 18.60 -5.06
N ASN A 186 18.34 19.41 -5.42
CA ASN A 186 19.39 19.93 -4.51
C ASN A 186 20.13 18.82 -3.72
N GLY A 187 20.39 17.67 -4.34
CA GLY A 187 21.05 16.55 -3.69
C GLY A 187 20.14 15.70 -2.81
N GLY A 188 18.82 15.84 -2.92
CA GLY A 188 17.84 14.97 -2.28
C GLY A 188 17.83 13.55 -2.87
N PRO A 189 17.32 12.55 -2.14
CA PRO A 189 17.20 11.19 -2.62
C PRO A 189 16.20 11.10 -3.77
N SER A 190 16.40 10.14 -4.67
CA SER A 190 15.40 9.82 -5.70
C SER A 190 14.13 9.24 -5.07
N GLY A 191 13.00 9.43 -5.73
CA GLY A 191 11.75 8.72 -5.41
C GLY A 191 11.82 7.23 -5.74
N ASP A 192 10.70 6.54 -5.65
CA ASP A 192 10.58 5.12 -5.91
C ASP A 192 9.83 4.85 -7.23
N LEU A 193 10.07 3.67 -7.79
CA LEU A 193 9.30 3.18 -8.93
C LEU A 193 8.32 2.10 -8.45
N PHE A 194 7.05 2.31 -8.73
CA PHE A 194 5.99 1.34 -8.47
C PHE A 194 5.57 0.67 -9.77
N LEU A 195 5.59 -0.66 -9.78
CA LEU A 195 5.11 -1.45 -10.89
C LEU A 195 3.73 -1.99 -10.53
N ASP A 196 2.71 -1.55 -11.28
CA ASP A 196 1.34 -2.03 -11.16
C ASP A 196 1.16 -3.23 -12.12
N ILE A 197 1.11 -4.43 -11.56
CA ILE A 197 1.09 -5.67 -12.33
C ILE A 197 -0.30 -5.94 -12.90
N ARG A 198 -0.35 -6.20 -14.21
CA ARG A 198 -1.54 -6.68 -14.90
C ARG A 198 -1.28 -8.07 -15.43
N VAL A 199 -2.08 -9.03 -15.00
CA VAL A 199 -1.93 -10.43 -15.41
C VAL A 199 -2.91 -10.70 -16.54
N ALA A 200 -2.38 -11.16 -17.69
CA ALA A 200 -3.21 -11.58 -18.83
C ALA A 200 -3.99 -12.87 -18.48
N ASN A 201 -5.21 -12.98 -19.01
CA ASN A 201 -5.99 -14.19 -18.88
C ASN A 201 -5.33 -15.34 -19.67
N ASP A 202 -5.41 -16.56 -19.14
CA ASP A 202 -4.95 -17.77 -19.82
C ASP A 202 -6.16 -18.50 -20.44
N PRO A 203 -6.06 -19.01 -21.69
CA PRO A 203 -7.18 -19.71 -22.33
C PRO A 203 -7.47 -21.08 -21.72
N VAL A 204 -6.55 -21.65 -20.96
CA VAL A 204 -6.64 -23.00 -20.38
C VAL A 204 -6.93 -22.97 -18.89
N PHE A 205 -6.30 -22.05 -18.17
CA PHE A 205 -6.37 -21.99 -16.71
C PHE A 205 -7.21 -20.81 -16.23
N THR A 206 -8.07 -21.09 -15.25
CA THR A 206 -8.70 -20.05 -14.43
C THR A 206 -8.09 -20.12 -13.03
N ARG A 207 -7.81 -18.97 -12.42
CA ARG A 207 -7.20 -18.86 -11.10
C ARG A 207 -8.21 -18.39 -10.07
N ASP A 208 -8.17 -19.00 -8.89
CA ASP A 208 -8.86 -18.54 -7.69
C ASP A 208 -7.90 -18.65 -6.51
N GLY A 209 -7.36 -17.51 -6.09
CA GLY A 209 -6.28 -17.47 -5.09
C GLY A 209 -5.05 -18.27 -5.52
N GLY A 210 -4.71 -19.30 -4.75
CA GLY A 210 -3.62 -20.25 -5.07
C GLY A 210 -4.06 -21.43 -5.94
N ASP A 211 -5.36 -21.65 -6.08
CA ASP A 211 -5.91 -22.79 -6.82
C ASP A 211 -6.10 -22.47 -8.29
N LEU A 212 -5.98 -23.53 -9.09
CA LEU A 212 -6.19 -23.49 -10.53
C LEU A 212 -7.36 -24.37 -10.93
N PHE A 213 -8.04 -23.94 -11.97
CA PHE A 213 -9.14 -24.69 -12.59
C PHE A 213 -8.85 -24.86 -14.07
N VAL A 214 -9.06 -26.08 -14.55
CA VAL A 214 -9.01 -26.45 -15.97
C VAL A 214 -10.22 -27.27 -16.33
N GLU A 215 -10.84 -27.01 -17.47
CA GLU A 215 -11.93 -27.79 -17.95
C GLU A 215 -11.43 -28.84 -18.97
N ARG A 216 -11.92 -30.08 -18.85
CA ARG A 216 -11.63 -31.18 -19.76
C ARG A 216 -12.91 -31.86 -20.18
N THR A 217 -13.10 -31.93 -21.50
CA THR A 217 -14.25 -32.59 -22.08
C THR A 217 -13.90 -34.01 -22.48
N ILE A 218 -14.71 -34.94 -22.03
CA ILE A 218 -14.62 -36.38 -22.36
C ILE A 218 -15.87 -36.82 -23.10
N ARG A 219 -15.79 -37.94 -23.81
CA ARG A 219 -16.93 -38.50 -24.50
C ARG A 219 -17.88 -39.18 -23.49
N PHE A 220 -19.15 -39.35 -23.90
CA PHE A 220 -20.14 -40.08 -23.10
C PHE A 220 -19.67 -41.51 -22.75
N SER A 221 -19.15 -42.26 -23.74
CA SER A 221 -18.61 -43.61 -23.52
C SER A 221 -17.43 -43.62 -22.52
N GLU A 222 -16.58 -42.61 -22.56
CA GLU A 222 -15.45 -42.46 -21.63
C GLU A 222 -15.93 -42.13 -20.20
N ALA A 223 -17.03 -41.36 -20.12
CA ALA A 223 -17.63 -41.07 -18.80
C ALA A 223 -18.25 -42.36 -18.20
N CYS A 224 -18.86 -43.22 -19.00
CA CYS A 224 -19.42 -44.47 -18.53
C CYS A 224 -18.37 -45.53 -18.18
N LEU A 225 -17.32 -45.65 -18.99
CA LEU A 225 -16.34 -46.75 -18.85
C LEU A 225 -15.08 -46.34 -18.06
N GLY A 226 -14.89 -45.03 -17.83
CA GLY A 226 -13.66 -44.47 -17.32
C GLY A 226 -12.61 -44.28 -18.43
N VAL A 227 -11.71 -43.35 -18.20
CA VAL A 227 -10.64 -43.00 -19.15
C VAL A 227 -9.40 -42.55 -18.45
N SER A 228 -8.24 -42.70 -19.09
CA SER A 228 -7.01 -42.08 -18.70
C SER A 228 -6.79 -40.79 -19.50
N LEU A 229 -6.77 -39.63 -18.81
CA LEU A 229 -6.76 -38.32 -19.41
C LEU A 229 -5.47 -37.60 -19.10
N GLU A 230 -4.89 -36.92 -20.07
CA GLU A 230 -3.77 -36.03 -19.89
C GLU A 230 -4.26 -34.61 -19.62
N VAL A 231 -3.78 -34.05 -18.50
CA VAL A 231 -4.18 -32.72 -18.01
C VAL A 231 -2.97 -31.82 -18.01
N PRO A 232 -3.04 -30.62 -18.63
CA PRO A 232 -1.98 -29.63 -18.53
C PRO A 232 -1.84 -29.15 -17.09
N THR A 233 -0.62 -28.86 -16.70
CA THR A 233 -0.30 -28.16 -15.45
C THR A 233 0.60 -26.96 -15.74
N LEU A 234 0.97 -26.18 -14.73
CA LEU A 234 1.96 -25.11 -14.89
C LEU A 234 3.35 -25.64 -15.25
N GLU A 235 3.63 -26.86 -14.84
CA GLU A 235 4.88 -27.59 -15.11
C GLU A 235 4.64 -28.57 -16.27
N GLU A 236 4.86 -29.86 -16.05
CA GLU A 236 4.63 -30.89 -17.05
C GLU A 236 3.20 -31.44 -16.96
N PRO A 237 2.60 -31.84 -18.12
CA PRO A 237 1.29 -32.46 -18.12
C PRO A 237 1.24 -33.71 -17.25
N LYS A 238 0.12 -33.94 -16.56
CA LYS A 238 -0.09 -35.10 -15.71
C LYS A 238 -1.21 -35.98 -16.23
N ARG A 239 -0.99 -37.30 -16.21
CA ARG A 239 -2.00 -38.27 -16.54
C ARG A 239 -2.82 -38.63 -15.32
N ILE A 240 -4.14 -38.49 -15.42
CA ILE A 240 -5.11 -38.85 -14.39
C ILE A 240 -6.04 -39.97 -14.85
N LYS A 241 -6.52 -40.77 -13.90
CA LYS A 241 -7.59 -41.75 -14.17
C LYS A 241 -8.93 -41.13 -13.79
N VAL A 242 -9.83 -41.08 -14.76
CA VAL A 242 -11.22 -40.72 -14.56
C VAL A 242 -11.98 -42.01 -14.28
N PRO A 243 -12.65 -42.14 -13.10
CA PRO A 243 -13.39 -43.36 -12.77
C PRO A 243 -14.62 -43.54 -13.67
N PRO A 244 -15.08 -44.78 -13.89
CA PRO A 244 -16.34 -45.05 -14.59
C PRO A 244 -17.53 -44.47 -13.84
N GLY A 245 -18.54 -44.00 -14.57
CA GLY A 245 -19.75 -43.39 -14.02
C GLY A 245 -19.57 -41.95 -13.54
N ILE A 246 -18.50 -41.28 -13.97
CA ILE A 246 -18.26 -39.87 -13.54
C ILE A 246 -19.37 -38.96 -14.12
N GLN A 247 -19.82 -38.04 -13.26
CA GLN A 247 -20.86 -37.08 -13.63
C GLN A 247 -20.28 -35.77 -14.20
N PRO A 248 -20.96 -35.11 -15.13
CA PRO A 248 -20.58 -33.77 -15.61
C PRO A 248 -20.48 -32.80 -14.45
N GLY A 249 -19.47 -31.90 -14.50
CA GLY A 249 -19.23 -30.96 -13.45
C GLY A 249 -18.39 -31.48 -12.26
N THR A 250 -18.12 -32.79 -12.18
CA THR A 250 -17.23 -33.36 -11.18
C THR A 250 -15.84 -32.75 -11.26
N LYS A 251 -15.27 -32.36 -10.12
CA LYS A 251 -13.93 -31.78 -10.01
C LYS A 251 -12.94 -32.83 -9.45
N ILE A 252 -11.92 -33.16 -10.22
CA ILE A 252 -10.82 -34.04 -9.77
C ILE A 252 -9.68 -33.15 -9.30
N ARG A 253 -9.25 -33.31 -8.04
CA ARG A 253 -8.19 -32.52 -7.42
C ARG A 253 -6.82 -33.13 -7.65
N LEU A 254 -5.90 -32.33 -8.15
CA LEU A 254 -4.46 -32.62 -8.24
C LEU A 254 -3.73 -31.79 -7.20
N LYS A 255 -3.40 -32.43 -6.06
CA LYS A 255 -2.80 -31.77 -4.93
C LYS A 255 -1.43 -31.16 -5.26
N GLY A 256 -1.21 -29.90 -4.86
CA GLY A 256 0.04 -29.18 -5.02
C GLY A 256 0.40 -28.81 -6.47
N CYS A 257 -0.59 -28.85 -7.38
CA CYS A 257 -0.40 -28.47 -8.79
C CYS A 257 -0.93 -27.06 -9.11
N GLY A 258 -1.29 -26.28 -8.09
CA GLY A 258 -1.70 -24.89 -8.19
C GLY A 258 -0.52 -23.91 -8.13
N ILE A 259 -0.84 -22.66 -7.88
CA ILE A 259 0.11 -21.56 -7.78
C ILE A 259 0.70 -21.51 -6.37
N LYS A 260 1.96 -21.14 -6.28
CA LYS A 260 2.63 -20.88 -5.00
C LYS A 260 2.08 -19.57 -4.41
N ALA A 261 1.61 -19.61 -3.18
CA ALA A 261 1.14 -18.41 -2.51
C ALA A 261 2.30 -17.42 -2.28
N LEU A 262 2.03 -16.14 -2.50
CA LEU A 262 3.00 -15.07 -2.30
C LEU A 262 3.52 -15.08 -0.85
N GLY A 263 4.85 -15.10 -0.68
CA GLY A 263 5.47 -15.14 0.66
C GLY A 263 5.40 -16.48 1.39
N SER A 264 4.85 -17.54 0.77
CA SER A 264 4.75 -18.88 1.35
C SER A 264 5.38 -19.93 0.43
N ASN A 265 5.73 -21.08 1.00
CA ASN A 265 6.12 -22.25 0.21
C ASN A 265 4.94 -23.18 -0.12
N ALA A 266 3.76 -22.90 0.41
CA ALA A 266 2.56 -23.68 0.12
C ALA A 266 2.11 -23.43 -1.34
N LYS A 267 1.87 -24.52 -2.07
CA LYS A 267 1.22 -24.49 -3.39
C LYS A 267 -0.26 -24.82 -3.22
N GLY A 268 -1.12 -24.12 -3.95
CA GLY A 268 -2.52 -24.50 -4.11
C GLY A 268 -2.68 -25.79 -4.92
N ASP A 269 -3.89 -26.12 -5.24
CA ASP A 269 -4.26 -27.34 -5.98
C ASP A 269 -4.75 -27.01 -7.40
N LEU A 270 -4.72 -28.00 -8.28
CA LEU A 270 -5.35 -27.90 -9.60
C LEU A 270 -6.63 -28.74 -9.62
N PHE A 271 -7.74 -28.12 -9.93
CA PHE A 271 -9.04 -28.76 -10.06
C PHE A 271 -9.38 -28.95 -11.54
N VAL A 272 -9.55 -30.22 -11.92
CA VAL A 272 -9.96 -30.61 -13.28
C VAL A 272 -11.46 -30.81 -13.29
N LYS A 273 -12.19 -29.87 -13.88
CA LYS A 273 -13.63 -29.96 -14.07
C LYS A 273 -13.92 -30.82 -15.30
N ILE A 274 -14.64 -31.92 -15.13
CA ILE A 274 -15.01 -32.83 -16.20
C ILE A 274 -16.30 -32.35 -16.84
N SER A 275 -16.26 -32.18 -18.16
CA SER A 275 -17.43 -31.96 -19.01
C SER A 275 -17.62 -33.17 -19.90
N VAL A 276 -18.87 -33.53 -20.16
CA VAL A 276 -19.21 -34.68 -21.06
C VAL A 276 -19.75 -34.11 -22.34
N HIS A 277 -19.10 -34.48 -23.45
CA HIS A 277 -19.56 -34.11 -24.79
C HIS A 277 -20.64 -35.05 -25.27
N VAL A 278 -21.79 -34.51 -25.61
CA VAL A 278 -22.87 -35.20 -26.32
C VAL A 278 -22.78 -34.77 -27.78
N PRO A 279 -22.56 -35.69 -28.72
CA PRO A 279 -22.41 -35.33 -30.13
C PRO A 279 -23.73 -34.78 -30.70
N GLU A 280 -23.64 -33.68 -31.44
CA GLU A 280 -24.81 -33.03 -32.08
C GLU A 280 -25.35 -33.84 -33.27
N GLY A 281 -24.50 -34.64 -33.94
CA GLY A 281 -24.87 -35.48 -35.06
C GLY A 281 -24.36 -36.89 -34.92
N LEU A 282 -25.17 -37.87 -35.23
CA LEU A 282 -24.84 -39.29 -35.21
C LEU A 282 -24.96 -39.89 -36.62
N ASN A 283 -23.98 -40.69 -37.03
CA ASN A 283 -24.11 -41.51 -38.20
C ASN A 283 -25.06 -42.70 -37.93
N SER A 284 -25.48 -43.40 -39.01
CA SER A 284 -26.47 -44.49 -38.89
C SER A 284 -26.07 -45.60 -37.95
N SER A 285 -24.77 -45.93 -37.85
CA SER A 285 -24.25 -46.97 -36.97
C SER A 285 -24.25 -46.49 -35.51
N GLN A 286 -23.82 -45.25 -35.25
CA GLN A 286 -23.85 -44.65 -33.92
C GLN A 286 -25.28 -44.52 -33.41
N LYS A 287 -26.23 -44.11 -34.25
CA LYS A 287 -27.64 -44.00 -33.89
C LYS A 287 -28.19 -45.33 -33.41
N LYS A 288 -27.93 -46.45 -34.14
CA LYS A 288 -28.34 -47.78 -33.73
C LYS A 288 -27.79 -48.17 -32.34
N LEU A 289 -26.51 -47.90 -32.08
CA LEU A 289 -25.91 -48.19 -30.77
C LEU A 289 -26.54 -47.36 -29.64
N VAL A 290 -26.84 -46.09 -29.90
CA VAL A 290 -27.54 -45.25 -28.90
C VAL A 290 -28.97 -45.71 -28.67
N GLU A 291 -29.70 -46.19 -29.72
CA GLU A 291 -31.02 -46.77 -29.59
C GLU A 291 -30.99 -48.09 -28.77
N GLU A 292 -29.92 -48.89 -28.90
CA GLU A 292 -29.72 -50.09 -28.08
C GLU A 292 -29.43 -49.74 -26.62
N LEU A 293 -28.61 -48.70 -26.35
CA LEU A 293 -28.40 -48.18 -25.02
C LEU A 293 -29.71 -47.70 -24.37
N ALA A 294 -30.53 -46.96 -25.12
CA ALA A 294 -31.83 -46.52 -24.62
C ALA A 294 -32.78 -47.68 -24.28
N LYS A 295 -32.75 -48.78 -25.06
CA LYS A 295 -33.50 -50.00 -24.75
C LYS A 295 -32.99 -50.71 -23.50
N ALA A 296 -31.69 -50.56 -23.22
CA ALA A 296 -31.08 -51.10 -22.01
C ALA A 296 -31.31 -50.24 -20.75
N GLY A 297 -31.97 -49.08 -20.92
CA GLY A 297 -32.25 -48.16 -19.83
C GLY A 297 -31.12 -47.18 -19.51
N LEU A 298 -30.22 -46.95 -20.44
CA LEU A 298 -29.10 -46.04 -20.32
C LEU A 298 -29.29 -44.77 -21.19
#